data_9a4f8bc55abf90f97646c10cb9d3dee9
#
_entry.id   9a4f8bc55abf90f97646c10cb9d3dee9
#
_cell.length_a   1.000
_cell.length_b   1.000
_cell.length_c   1.000
_cell.angle_alpha   90.00
_cell.angle_beta   90.00
_cell.angle_gamma   90.00
#
_symmetry.space_group_name_H-M   'P 1'
#
loop_
_entity.id
_entity.type
_entity.pdbx_description
1 polymer ?
#
loop_
_entity_poly.entity_id
_entity_poly.type
_entity_poly.pdbx_seq_one_letter_code
_entity_poly.pdbx_strand_id
1 'polypeptide(L)'
;MASKRERRMRELVSRVNEVIPEKFRGTIEYENVRRAAEGVLARPHLAKEMVRLGVVPSTRDAFDRYLVKYNVERENLEIENACKLIRECNGIPVLAHPGERSYSLCNPAKGRPYEDAPEMVEELKSFGLLGMECVYPYHERTGKVEYYKDLSRRFGLIITGSRDFHGSATYQSEHLLGATKMDTRFLEQFKEVWAA
;
A
#
# COMPACT_ATOMS: atom_id res chain seq x y z
N MET A 1 -19.47 -18.19 2.70
CA MET A 1 -18.35 -18.40 1.74
C MET A 1 -17.12 -17.66 2.23
N ALA A 2 -15.92 -18.28 2.17
CA ALA A 2 -14.68 -17.58 2.51
C ALA A 2 -14.44 -16.42 1.53
N SER A 3 -13.99 -15.27 2.04
CA SER A 3 -13.65 -14.12 1.19
C SER A 3 -12.49 -14.46 0.25
N LYS A 4 -12.36 -13.76 -0.88
CA LYS A 4 -11.20 -13.91 -1.80
C LYS A 4 -9.86 -13.82 -1.07
N ARG A 5 -9.79 -12.98 -0.04
CA ARG A 5 -8.62 -12.78 0.81
C ARG A 5 -8.31 -14.00 1.69
N GLU A 6 -9.33 -14.62 2.25
CA GLU A 6 -9.15 -15.84 3.05
C GLU A 6 -8.69 -17.02 2.20
N ARG A 7 -9.31 -17.21 1.03
CA ARG A 7 -8.86 -18.25 0.07
C ARG A 7 -7.38 -18.06 -0.31
N ARG A 8 -7.00 -16.84 -0.64
CA ARG A 8 -5.63 -16.49 -0.97
C ARG A 8 -4.66 -16.77 0.19
N MET A 9 -5.05 -16.46 1.43
CA MET A 9 -4.22 -16.73 2.60
C MET A 9 -4.09 -18.23 2.87
N ARG A 10 -5.15 -19.01 2.73
CA ARG A 10 -5.10 -20.47 2.86
C ARG A 10 -4.12 -21.08 1.84
N GLU A 11 -4.20 -20.63 0.59
CA GLU A 11 -3.29 -21.06 -0.46
C GLU A 11 -1.83 -20.66 -0.15
N LEU A 12 -1.59 -19.43 0.34
CA LEU A 12 -0.26 -18.99 0.72
C LEU A 12 0.31 -19.82 1.89
N VAL A 13 -0.50 -20.13 2.90
CA VAL A 13 -0.12 -21.00 4.01
C VAL A 13 0.26 -22.40 3.49
N SER A 14 -0.52 -22.96 2.56
CA SER A 14 -0.20 -24.24 1.94
C SER A 14 1.15 -24.21 1.22
N ARG A 15 1.35 -23.25 0.33
CA ARG A 15 2.62 -23.07 -0.40
C ARG A 15 3.84 -22.92 0.52
N VAL A 16 3.67 -22.13 1.58
CA VAL A 16 4.74 -21.90 2.55
C VAL A 16 5.08 -23.19 3.32
N ASN A 17 4.07 -23.95 3.75
CA ASN A 17 4.27 -25.24 4.42
C ASN A 17 5.03 -26.27 3.59
N GLU A 18 4.94 -26.20 2.25
CA GLU A 18 5.65 -27.09 1.34
C GLU A 18 7.15 -26.77 1.24
N VAL A 19 7.53 -25.49 1.40
CA VAL A 19 8.88 -24.99 1.12
C VAL A 19 9.73 -24.64 2.34
N ILE A 20 9.14 -24.57 3.52
CA ILE A 20 9.88 -24.37 4.77
C ILE A 20 10.66 -25.64 5.17
N PRO A 21 11.68 -25.54 6.05
CA PRO A 21 12.45 -26.70 6.49
C PRO A 21 11.56 -27.86 6.95
N GLU A 22 11.93 -29.07 6.62
CA GLU A 22 11.10 -30.27 6.79
C GLU A 22 10.52 -30.42 8.20
N LYS A 23 11.33 -30.14 9.24
CA LYS A 23 10.88 -30.16 10.63
C LYS A 23 9.72 -29.24 10.98
N PHE A 24 9.40 -28.27 10.11
CA PHE A 24 8.31 -27.32 10.28
C PHE A 24 7.15 -27.52 9.28
N ARG A 25 7.29 -28.45 8.32
CA ARG A 25 6.24 -28.67 7.33
C ARG A 25 4.92 -29.02 7.97
N GLY A 26 3.86 -28.37 7.53
CA GLY A 26 2.51 -28.57 8.06
C GLY A 26 2.25 -27.95 9.43
N THR A 27 3.22 -27.26 10.05
CA THR A 27 3.03 -26.67 11.39
C THR A 27 2.32 -25.33 11.36
N ILE A 28 2.32 -24.63 10.21
CA ILE A 28 1.63 -23.36 10.06
C ILE A 28 0.17 -23.65 9.76
N GLU A 29 -0.69 -23.38 10.73
CA GLU A 29 -2.14 -23.53 10.60
C GLU A 29 -2.79 -22.20 10.21
N TYR A 30 -3.63 -22.21 9.18
CA TYR A 30 -4.37 -21.03 8.77
C TYR A 30 -5.18 -20.40 9.90
N GLU A 31 -5.79 -21.20 10.77
CA GLU A 31 -6.63 -20.70 11.86
C GLU A 31 -5.83 -19.88 12.88
N ASN A 32 -4.58 -20.22 13.12
CA ASN A 32 -3.68 -19.44 13.98
C ASN A 32 -3.35 -18.09 13.33
N VAL A 33 -3.03 -18.10 12.03
CA VAL A 33 -2.79 -16.88 11.26
C VAL A 33 -4.03 -15.97 11.23
N ARG A 34 -5.23 -16.56 11.08
CA ARG A 34 -6.52 -15.83 11.08
C ARG A 34 -6.84 -15.23 12.45
N ARG A 35 -6.59 -15.99 13.52
CA ARG A 35 -6.81 -15.54 14.90
C ARG A 35 -5.90 -14.39 15.29
N ALA A 36 -4.65 -14.37 14.80
CA ALA A 36 -3.72 -13.28 15.02
C ALA A 36 -4.09 -11.99 14.30
N ALA A 37 -5.06 -12.04 13.38
CA ALA A 37 -5.56 -10.86 12.65
C ALA A 37 -6.79 -10.29 13.37
N GLU A 38 -6.60 -9.25 14.18
CA GLU A 38 -7.67 -8.50 14.86
C GLU A 38 -8.60 -7.73 13.88
N GLY A 39 -8.28 -7.75 12.60
CA GLY A 39 -9.01 -7.07 11.54
C GLY A 39 -8.77 -7.71 10.18
N VAL A 40 -8.18 -6.94 9.28
CA VAL A 40 -7.92 -7.37 7.91
C VAL A 40 -6.77 -8.37 7.84
N LEU A 41 -7.06 -9.60 7.43
CA LEU A 41 -6.07 -10.66 7.24
C LEU A 41 -5.06 -10.30 6.13
N ALA A 42 -3.76 -10.31 6.47
CA ALA A 42 -2.66 -9.91 5.58
C ALA A 42 -1.38 -10.72 5.83
N ARG A 43 -0.45 -10.69 4.88
CA ARG A 43 0.83 -11.42 4.95
C ARG A 43 1.66 -11.17 6.23
N PRO A 44 1.67 -9.98 6.86
CA PRO A 44 2.34 -9.79 8.14
C PRO A 44 1.87 -10.74 9.26
N HIS A 45 0.60 -11.17 9.26
CA HIS A 45 0.10 -12.12 10.25
C HIS A 45 0.73 -13.51 10.05
N LEU A 46 0.87 -13.95 8.80
CA LEU A 46 1.61 -15.19 8.48
C LEU A 46 3.09 -15.04 8.86
N ALA A 47 3.73 -13.90 8.57
CA ALA A 47 5.11 -13.66 8.98
C ALA A 47 5.30 -13.75 10.50
N LYS A 48 4.39 -13.16 11.29
CA LYS A 48 4.41 -13.26 12.76
C LYS A 48 4.24 -14.69 13.23
N GLU A 49 3.36 -15.47 12.61
CA GLU A 49 3.18 -16.90 12.95
C GLU A 49 4.44 -17.71 12.64
N MET A 50 5.11 -17.45 11.51
CA MET A 50 6.39 -18.09 11.17
C MET A 50 7.48 -17.77 12.21
N VAL A 51 7.53 -16.54 12.73
CA VAL A 51 8.45 -16.18 13.82
C VAL A 51 8.07 -16.89 15.10
N ARG A 52 6.79 -16.92 15.47
CA ARG A 52 6.29 -17.61 16.67
C ARG A 52 6.65 -19.09 16.68
N LEU A 53 6.59 -19.76 15.54
CA LEU A 53 6.96 -21.16 15.37
C LEU A 53 8.46 -21.40 15.26
N GLY A 54 9.28 -20.34 15.20
CA GLY A 54 10.73 -20.45 15.03
C GLY A 54 11.19 -20.90 13.63
N VAL A 55 10.31 -20.78 12.63
CA VAL A 55 10.64 -21.03 11.21
C VAL A 55 11.66 -20.02 10.70
N VAL A 56 11.52 -18.77 11.14
CA VAL A 56 12.41 -17.64 10.82
C VAL A 56 12.65 -16.77 12.06
N PRO A 57 13.80 -16.07 12.13
CA PRO A 57 14.12 -15.22 13.29
C PRO A 57 13.37 -13.88 13.31
N SER A 58 12.91 -13.40 12.16
CA SER A 58 12.20 -12.10 12.06
C SER A 58 11.12 -12.12 10.98
N THR A 59 10.19 -11.17 11.07
CA THR A 59 9.17 -10.95 10.03
C THR A 59 9.81 -10.56 8.70
N ARG A 60 10.91 -9.82 8.73
CA ARG A 60 11.69 -9.48 7.54
C ARG A 60 12.22 -10.73 6.84
N ASP A 61 12.83 -11.65 7.59
CA ASP A 61 13.28 -12.94 7.04
C ASP A 61 12.13 -13.76 6.44
N ALA A 62 10.94 -13.71 7.05
CA ALA A 62 9.76 -14.36 6.49
C ALA A 62 9.43 -13.81 5.10
N PHE A 63 9.44 -12.47 4.94
CA PHE A 63 9.19 -11.84 3.65
C PHE A 63 10.29 -12.15 2.64
N ASP A 64 11.55 -11.95 2.99
CA ASP A 64 12.69 -12.09 2.07
C ASP A 64 12.86 -13.54 1.58
N ARG A 65 12.66 -14.53 2.45
CA ARG A 65 12.88 -15.95 2.10
C ARG A 65 11.65 -16.64 1.51
N TYR A 66 10.44 -16.25 1.91
CA TYR A 66 9.22 -17.01 1.59
C TYR A 66 8.09 -16.15 1.00
N LEU A 67 7.62 -15.12 1.69
CA LEU A 67 6.35 -14.48 1.38
C LEU A 67 6.37 -13.60 0.11
N VAL A 68 7.54 -13.17 -0.35
CA VAL A 68 7.71 -12.52 -1.66
C VAL A 68 7.79 -13.59 -2.75
N LYS A 69 8.65 -14.60 -2.56
CA LYS A 69 8.94 -15.62 -3.57
C LYS A 69 7.74 -16.53 -3.87
N TYR A 70 7.03 -16.96 -2.83
CA TYR A 70 5.89 -17.90 -2.95
C TYR A 70 4.54 -17.20 -2.86
N ASN A 71 4.51 -15.90 -3.15
CA ASN A 71 3.30 -15.11 -3.10
C ASN A 71 2.20 -15.70 -4.00
N VAL A 72 0.96 -15.62 -3.52
CA VAL A 72 -0.23 -15.87 -4.33
C VAL A 72 -0.65 -14.54 -4.94
N GLU A 73 -0.80 -14.50 -6.24
CA GLU A 73 -1.21 -13.30 -6.96
C GLU A 73 -2.56 -12.76 -6.45
N ARG A 74 -2.70 -11.45 -6.51
CA ARG A 74 -3.97 -10.79 -6.23
C ARG A 74 -4.70 -10.61 -7.56
N GLU A 75 -5.99 -10.84 -7.53
CA GLU A 75 -6.85 -10.21 -8.53
C GLU A 75 -6.78 -8.70 -8.24
N ASN A 76 -6.10 -7.98 -9.10
CA ASN A 76 -6.06 -6.52 -9.02
C ASN A 76 -7.38 -5.96 -9.56
N LEU A 77 -7.90 -4.98 -8.86
CA LEU A 77 -8.96 -4.16 -9.41
C LEU A 77 -8.33 -3.15 -10.36
N GLU A 78 -8.81 -3.09 -11.58
CA GLU A 78 -8.37 -2.07 -12.54
C GLU A 78 -8.60 -0.67 -11.96
N ILE A 79 -7.71 0.26 -12.25
CA ILE A 79 -7.70 1.59 -11.62
C ILE A 79 -8.99 2.35 -11.93
N GLU A 80 -9.49 2.26 -13.16
CA GLU A 80 -10.77 2.84 -13.55
C GLU A 80 -11.92 2.33 -12.68
N ASN A 81 -12.02 1.01 -12.51
CA ASN A 81 -13.02 0.39 -11.66
C ASN A 81 -12.86 0.77 -10.18
N ALA A 82 -11.61 0.93 -9.71
CA ALA A 82 -11.34 1.37 -8.36
C ALA A 82 -11.81 2.82 -8.12
N CYS A 83 -11.48 3.73 -9.04
CA CYS A 83 -11.92 5.12 -8.97
C CYS A 83 -13.45 5.22 -9.00
N LYS A 84 -14.08 4.49 -9.91
CA LYS A 84 -15.55 4.43 -10.02
C LYS A 84 -16.19 3.95 -8.71
N LEU A 85 -15.73 2.83 -8.17
CA LEU A 85 -16.27 2.27 -6.92
C LEU A 85 -16.09 3.21 -5.73
N ILE A 86 -14.94 3.88 -5.60
CA ILE A 86 -14.71 4.86 -4.54
C ILE A 86 -15.71 6.01 -4.66
N ARG A 87 -15.94 6.52 -5.86
CA ARG A 87 -16.90 7.61 -6.10
C ARG A 87 -18.34 7.19 -5.86
N GLU A 88 -18.74 5.99 -6.28
CA GLU A 88 -20.08 5.44 -5.98
C GLU A 88 -20.36 5.31 -4.48
N CYS A 89 -19.29 5.16 -3.69
CA CYS A 89 -19.35 5.19 -2.22
C CYS A 89 -19.18 6.60 -1.62
N ASN A 90 -19.33 7.66 -2.41
CA ASN A 90 -19.09 9.05 -2.01
C ASN A 90 -17.66 9.29 -1.48
N GLY A 91 -16.68 8.55 -1.98
CA GLY A 91 -15.27 8.72 -1.64
C GLY A 91 -14.51 9.54 -2.69
N ILE A 92 -13.32 10.00 -2.30
CA ILE A 92 -12.40 10.72 -3.19
C ILE A 92 -11.22 9.81 -3.53
N PRO A 93 -11.04 9.38 -4.80
CA PRO A 93 -9.88 8.60 -5.23
C PRO A 93 -8.59 9.42 -5.13
N VAL A 94 -7.63 8.97 -4.34
CA VAL A 94 -6.33 9.61 -4.14
C VAL A 94 -5.21 8.61 -4.45
N LEU A 95 -4.26 9.00 -5.29
CA LEU A 95 -3.06 8.22 -5.57
C LEU A 95 -2.09 8.29 -4.38
N ALA A 96 -1.91 7.18 -3.68
CA ALA A 96 -1.04 7.08 -2.51
C ALA A 96 0.45 6.97 -2.90
N HIS A 97 1.34 7.62 -2.13
CA HIS A 97 2.81 7.58 -2.20
C HIS A 97 3.39 7.33 -3.62
N PRO A 98 3.12 8.20 -4.60
CA PRO A 98 3.39 7.97 -6.03
C PRO A 98 4.86 7.77 -6.40
N GLY A 99 5.81 8.01 -5.49
CA GLY A 99 7.24 7.91 -5.75
C GLY A 99 7.95 6.74 -5.06
N GLU A 100 7.33 6.00 -4.14
CA GLU A 100 8.06 5.10 -3.26
C GLU A 100 8.23 3.67 -3.78
N ARG A 101 7.17 3.09 -4.34
CA ARG A 101 7.13 1.65 -4.66
C ARG A 101 7.59 1.33 -6.09
N SER A 102 7.95 0.08 -6.32
CA SER A 102 8.34 -0.40 -7.65
C SER A 102 7.27 -0.17 -8.73
N TYR A 103 6.01 -0.08 -8.32
CA TYR A 103 4.86 0.16 -9.20
C TYR A 103 4.29 1.58 -9.06
N SER A 104 5.06 2.49 -8.44
CA SER A 104 4.69 3.89 -8.30
C SER A 104 4.76 4.63 -9.63
N LEU A 105 4.11 5.80 -9.68
CA LEU A 105 4.07 6.69 -10.84
C LEU A 105 5.48 7.02 -11.36
N CYS A 106 6.39 7.38 -10.43
CA CYS A 106 7.77 7.69 -10.75
C CYS A 106 8.72 6.78 -9.98
N ASN A 107 9.60 6.11 -10.68
CA ASN A 107 10.70 5.34 -10.12
C ASN A 107 11.79 5.19 -11.20
N PRO A 108 12.71 6.16 -11.36
CA PRO A 108 13.74 6.11 -12.39
C PRO A 108 14.61 4.85 -12.34
N ALA A 109 14.89 4.33 -11.15
CA ALA A 109 15.64 3.09 -10.97
C ALA A 109 14.91 1.84 -11.53
N LYS A 110 13.62 1.95 -11.84
CA LYS A 110 12.77 0.92 -12.45
C LYS A 110 12.24 1.32 -13.84
N GLY A 111 12.91 2.27 -14.49
CA GLY A 111 12.56 2.69 -15.86
C GLY A 111 11.29 3.52 -15.95
N ARG A 112 10.90 4.19 -14.87
CA ARG A 112 9.78 5.15 -14.85
C ARG A 112 10.30 6.54 -14.47
N PRO A 113 10.83 7.31 -15.43
CA PRO A 113 11.36 8.62 -15.18
C PRO A 113 10.28 9.62 -14.80
N TYR A 114 10.68 10.75 -14.23
CA TYR A 114 9.75 11.81 -13.81
C TYR A 114 9.07 12.50 -14.99
N GLU A 115 9.69 12.46 -16.16
CA GLU A 115 9.22 13.07 -17.40
C GLU A 115 7.95 12.40 -17.93
N ASP A 116 7.75 11.12 -17.65
CA ASP A 116 6.58 10.35 -18.10
C ASP A 116 5.36 10.56 -17.16
N ALA A 117 5.58 11.08 -15.97
CA ALA A 117 4.53 11.23 -14.96
C ALA A 117 3.33 12.08 -15.42
N PRO A 118 3.49 13.18 -16.17
CA PRO A 118 2.35 13.96 -16.63
C PRO A 118 1.35 13.16 -17.47
N GLU A 119 1.82 12.34 -18.41
CA GLU A 119 0.98 11.49 -19.25
C GLU A 119 0.22 10.45 -18.42
N MET A 120 0.92 9.80 -17.50
CA MET A 120 0.30 8.83 -16.59
C MET A 120 -0.74 9.48 -15.67
N VAL A 121 -0.51 10.69 -15.18
CA VAL A 121 -1.48 11.41 -14.35
C VAL A 121 -2.71 11.82 -15.15
N GLU A 122 -2.54 12.22 -16.41
CA GLU A 122 -3.64 12.52 -17.30
C GLU A 122 -4.54 11.30 -17.54
N GLU A 123 -3.94 10.14 -17.77
CA GLU A 123 -4.65 8.87 -17.88
C GLU A 123 -5.41 8.54 -16.59
N LEU A 124 -4.74 8.60 -15.44
CA LEU A 124 -5.38 8.33 -14.14
C LEU A 124 -6.53 9.29 -13.85
N LYS A 125 -6.39 10.56 -14.24
CA LYS A 125 -7.44 11.55 -14.12
C LYS A 125 -8.64 11.21 -15.02
N SER A 126 -8.43 10.69 -16.22
CA SER A 126 -9.52 10.24 -17.10
C SER A 126 -10.34 9.10 -16.48
N PHE A 127 -9.71 8.26 -15.62
CA PHE A 127 -10.37 7.24 -14.81
C PHE A 127 -11.08 7.77 -13.56
N GLY A 128 -10.98 9.06 -13.29
CA GLY A 128 -11.66 9.72 -12.18
C GLY A 128 -10.80 9.94 -10.94
N LEU A 129 -9.47 9.89 -11.05
CA LEU A 129 -8.56 10.28 -9.96
C LEU A 129 -8.78 11.75 -9.61
N LEU A 130 -8.90 12.06 -8.31
CA LEU A 130 -9.18 13.40 -7.81
C LEU A 130 -8.09 13.98 -6.92
N GLY A 131 -7.14 13.16 -6.44
CA GLY A 131 -6.09 13.63 -5.56
C GLY A 131 -4.80 12.84 -5.66
N MET A 132 -3.74 13.41 -5.08
CA MET A 132 -2.42 12.80 -5.01
C MET A 132 -1.79 13.07 -3.64
N GLU A 133 -1.17 12.05 -3.06
CA GLU A 133 -0.39 12.19 -1.84
C GLU A 133 1.00 12.75 -2.16
N CYS A 134 1.17 14.04 -1.89
CA CYS A 134 2.40 14.77 -2.20
C CYS A 134 3.36 14.85 -1.02
N VAL A 135 2.82 15.02 0.20
CA VAL A 135 3.62 15.12 1.44
C VAL A 135 3.73 13.75 2.07
N TYR A 136 4.86 13.11 1.84
CA TYR A 136 5.11 11.72 2.24
C TYR A 136 6.60 11.54 2.62
N PRO A 137 6.97 10.70 3.60
CA PRO A 137 8.34 10.58 4.08
C PRO A 137 9.40 10.36 2.99
N TYR A 138 9.11 9.50 2.03
CA TYR A 138 10.04 9.26 0.92
C TYR A 138 10.19 10.50 0.02
N HIS A 139 9.13 11.24 -0.25
CA HIS A 139 9.19 12.48 -1.04
C HIS A 139 9.93 13.59 -0.30
N GLU A 140 9.79 13.69 1.02
CA GLU A 140 10.55 14.60 1.87
C GLU A 140 12.04 14.27 1.81
N ARG A 141 12.40 13.01 2.03
CA ARG A 141 13.78 12.53 2.01
C ARG A 141 14.46 12.69 0.65
N THR A 142 13.73 12.58 -0.43
CA THR A 142 14.25 12.70 -1.80
C THR A 142 14.10 14.11 -2.38
N GLY A 143 13.56 15.08 -1.62
CA GLY A 143 13.34 16.45 -2.08
C GLY A 143 12.30 16.58 -3.20
N LYS A 144 11.33 15.66 -3.28
CA LYS A 144 10.35 15.59 -4.38
C LYS A 144 8.94 16.08 -4.01
N VAL A 145 8.75 16.61 -2.80
CA VAL A 145 7.43 17.10 -2.36
C VAL A 145 6.88 18.16 -3.30
N GLU A 146 7.67 19.18 -3.65
CA GLU A 146 7.20 20.24 -4.54
C GLU A 146 6.95 19.74 -5.97
N TYR A 147 7.74 18.81 -6.47
CA TYR A 147 7.48 18.15 -7.76
C TYR A 147 6.07 17.54 -7.81
N TYR A 148 5.66 16.77 -6.79
CA TYR A 148 4.32 16.16 -6.76
C TYR A 148 3.21 17.18 -6.51
N LYS A 149 3.47 18.25 -5.75
CA LYS A 149 2.53 19.34 -5.59
C LYS A 149 2.30 20.10 -6.90
N ASP A 150 3.36 20.38 -7.65
CA ASP A 150 3.26 21.08 -8.94
C ASP A 150 2.54 20.20 -9.97
N LEU A 151 2.82 18.92 -10.00
CA LEU A 151 2.11 17.96 -10.81
C LEU A 151 0.62 17.94 -10.45
N SER A 152 0.28 17.90 -9.16
CA SER A 152 -1.12 17.96 -8.70
C SER A 152 -1.81 19.25 -9.11
N ARG A 153 -1.17 20.42 -8.95
CA ARG A 153 -1.71 21.71 -9.37
C ARG A 153 -1.97 21.76 -10.88
N ARG A 154 -1.01 21.26 -11.67
CA ARG A 154 -1.13 21.23 -13.14
C ARG A 154 -2.36 20.46 -13.61
N PHE A 155 -2.69 19.37 -12.93
CA PHE A 155 -3.83 18.52 -13.30
C PHE A 155 -5.10 18.78 -12.47
N GLY A 156 -5.11 19.80 -11.61
CA GLY A 156 -6.27 20.12 -10.77
C GLY A 156 -6.61 19.01 -9.78
N LEU A 157 -5.61 18.29 -9.25
CA LEU A 157 -5.78 17.29 -8.22
C LEU A 157 -5.64 17.91 -6.84
N ILE A 158 -6.43 17.45 -5.87
CA ILE A 158 -6.25 17.83 -4.47
C ILE A 158 -4.91 17.27 -3.96
N ILE A 159 -4.26 18.06 -3.09
CA ILE A 159 -3.00 17.71 -2.47
C ILE A 159 -3.28 17.09 -1.11
N THR A 160 -2.78 15.88 -0.88
CA THR A 160 -2.86 15.21 0.41
C THR A 160 -1.47 14.89 0.97
N GLY A 161 -1.43 14.47 2.22
CA GLY A 161 -0.20 14.01 2.85
C GLY A 161 -0.49 13.06 3.99
N SER A 162 0.39 12.09 4.18
CA SER A 162 0.34 11.13 5.28
C SER A 162 1.73 10.58 5.63
N ARG A 163 1.76 9.63 6.56
CA ARG A 163 2.94 8.89 6.98
C ARG A 163 2.80 7.39 6.74
N ASP A 164 1.77 6.95 6.00
CA ASP A 164 1.47 5.53 5.75
C ASP A 164 1.47 4.72 7.05
N PHE A 165 0.87 5.29 8.12
CA PHE A 165 0.87 4.70 9.45
C PHE A 165 0.07 3.39 9.48
N HIS A 166 0.68 2.32 9.97
CA HIS A 166 0.10 0.98 10.05
C HIS A 166 0.09 0.40 11.48
N GLY A 167 0.21 1.24 12.48
CA GLY A 167 0.26 0.85 13.89
C GLY A 167 1.66 0.91 14.50
N SER A 168 1.72 1.09 15.82
CA SER A 168 2.94 1.37 16.58
C SER A 168 3.98 0.24 16.57
N ALA A 169 3.57 -1.00 16.29
CA ALA A 169 4.44 -2.17 16.39
C ALA A 169 5.36 -2.40 15.17
N THR A 170 5.21 -1.64 14.09
CA THR A 170 5.81 -1.96 12.78
C THR A 170 6.70 -0.88 12.20
N TYR A 171 6.81 0.33 12.79
CA TYR A 171 7.32 1.47 12.04
C TYR A 171 8.47 2.25 12.67
N GLN A 172 9.29 2.76 11.75
CA GLN A 172 10.33 3.76 11.97
C GLN A 172 9.69 5.07 12.44
N SER A 173 10.43 5.89 13.15
CA SER A 173 9.95 7.17 13.73
C SER A 173 9.35 8.16 12.71
N GLU A 174 9.70 8.03 11.43
CA GLU A 174 9.18 8.87 10.35
C GLU A 174 7.71 8.59 9.98
N HIS A 175 7.17 7.42 10.36
CA HIS A 175 5.79 6.99 10.07
C HIS A 175 4.83 7.21 11.24
N LEU A 176 5.10 8.15 12.13
CA LEU A 176 4.24 8.42 13.27
C LEU A 176 2.93 9.08 12.86
N LEU A 177 1.83 8.62 13.48
CA LEU A 177 0.52 9.23 13.31
C LEU A 177 0.56 10.71 13.73
N GLY A 178 0.00 11.60 12.90
CA GLY A 178 -0.06 13.05 13.17
C GLY A 178 1.26 13.79 12.93
N ALA A 179 2.33 13.13 12.47
CA ALA A 179 3.61 13.79 12.21
C ALA A 179 3.65 14.60 10.90
N THR A 180 2.69 14.38 10.00
CA THR A 180 2.58 15.16 8.75
C THR A 180 1.97 16.53 9.04
N LYS A 181 2.70 17.60 8.68
CA LYS A 181 2.19 18.96 8.73
C LYS A 181 1.68 19.36 7.37
N MET A 182 0.41 19.72 7.30
CA MET A 182 -0.25 20.17 6.08
C MET A 182 -0.79 21.60 6.28
N ASP A 183 -0.74 22.40 5.21
CA ASP A 183 -1.41 23.70 5.19
C ASP A 183 -2.93 23.52 5.16
N THR A 184 -3.66 24.31 5.94
CA THR A 184 -5.12 24.24 6.01
C THR A 184 -5.82 24.48 4.68
N ARG A 185 -5.18 25.18 3.74
CA ARG A 185 -5.69 25.36 2.37
C ARG A 185 -5.96 24.02 1.66
N PHE A 186 -5.20 22.99 1.94
CA PHE A 186 -5.42 21.66 1.34
C PHE A 186 -6.68 20.98 1.91
N LEU A 187 -7.03 21.27 3.16
CA LEU A 187 -8.29 20.83 3.73
C LEU A 187 -9.50 21.51 3.05
N GLU A 188 -9.40 22.80 2.73
CA GLU A 188 -10.47 23.50 2.02
C GLU A 188 -10.65 22.95 0.60
N GLN A 189 -9.58 22.70 -0.15
CA GLN A 189 -9.65 22.01 -1.44
C GLN A 189 -10.33 20.63 -1.33
N PHE A 190 -10.02 19.88 -0.28
CA PHE A 190 -10.67 18.58 -0.05
C PHE A 190 -12.17 18.75 0.17
N LYS A 191 -12.60 19.71 1.00
CA LYS A 191 -14.00 20.00 1.27
C LYS A 191 -14.78 20.42 0.01
N GLU A 192 -14.17 21.25 -0.83
CA GLU A 192 -14.75 21.68 -2.10
C GLU A 192 -15.04 20.49 -3.03
N VAL A 193 -14.07 19.60 -3.18
CA VAL A 193 -14.22 18.37 -4.01
C VAL A 193 -15.22 17.38 -3.37
N TRP A 194 -15.29 17.33 -2.04
CA TRP A 194 -16.26 16.48 -1.34
C TRP A 194 -17.70 16.97 -1.51
N ALA A 195 -17.90 18.27 -1.61
CA ALA A 195 -19.23 18.89 -1.73
C ALA A 195 -19.76 18.92 -3.18
N ALA A 196 -18.91 18.65 -4.18
CA ALA A 196 -19.25 18.62 -5.60
C ALA A 196 -19.74 17.25 -6.08
#